data_0ba68e2500d86cec6a2dfe828f2a9d53
#
_entry.id   0ba68e2500d86cec6a2dfe828f2a9d53
#
_cell.length_a   1.000
_cell.length_b   1.000
_cell.length_c   1.000
_cell.angle_alpha   90.00
_cell.angle_beta   90.00
_cell.angle_gamma   90.00
#
_symmetry.space_group_name_H-M   'P 1'
#
loop_
_entity.id
_entity.type
_entity.pdbx_description
1 polymer ?
#
loop_
_entity_poly.entity_id
_entity_poly.type
_entity_poly.pdbx_seq_one_letter_code
_entity_poly.pdbx_strand_id
1 'polypeptide(L)'
;VVAIGRRLTGLAVAAVAVVLLQPMAAHATEPGVPDPPNQLITDTGEGAVTAADRDFVVRVRLAGLWEIPAGQMAQQKSKDPRIQQIGKAIAAQHVVLDKMDRDVAKKLGVTLPNVPNSDQQGWLGEMRSAAEGTDFDQIYIDRLRAAHGKIFPAIATIRASTRNDSVRKLAQRANQFVMTHMTLLESSGIVDFAGLPTAPPPAAATTAPAAGAGAGTGTATNLTAAEQKGSPLSSPVVAGVVIASLAAAFFITRRFWPSNQRRRRRYY
;
A
#
# COMPACT_ATOMS: atom_id res chain seq x y z
N VAL A 1 49.40 -49.92 -26.53
CA VAL A 1 48.96 -48.55 -26.81
C VAL A 1 47.43 -48.56 -26.95
N VAL A 2 46.64 -48.59 -25.88
CA VAL A 2 45.21 -48.19 -25.85
C VAL A 2 44.80 -48.13 -24.36
N ALA A 3 44.87 -47.01 -23.69
CA ALA A 3 44.17 -46.76 -22.40
C ALA A 3 44.35 -45.31 -21.88
N ILE A 4 44.22 -44.26 -22.69
CA ILE A 4 44.25 -42.87 -22.22
C ILE A 4 43.00 -42.05 -22.62
N GLY A 5 42.05 -42.65 -23.40
CA GLY A 5 40.93 -41.90 -23.98
C GLY A 5 39.64 -41.81 -23.19
N ARG A 6 39.53 -42.34 -21.96
CA ARG A 6 38.20 -42.45 -21.26
C ARG A 6 38.02 -41.64 -19.98
N ARG A 7 38.95 -40.75 -19.62
CA ARG A 7 38.85 -39.96 -18.36
C ARG A 7 38.59 -38.46 -18.56
N LEU A 8 38.49 -37.96 -19.79
CA LEU A 8 38.27 -36.51 -20.04
C LEU A 8 36.83 -36.14 -20.39
N THR A 9 35.95 -37.11 -20.65
CA THR A 9 34.53 -36.82 -20.94
C THR A 9 33.62 -36.72 -19.70
N GLY A 10 34.09 -37.13 -18.54
CA GLY A 10 33.29 -37.06 -17.29
C GLY A 10 33.31 -35.72 -16.58
N LEU A 11 34.31 -34.87 -16.82
CA LEU A 11 34.47 -33.60 -16.15
C LEU A 11 33.73 -32.43 -16.82
N ALA A 12 33.41 -32.53 -18.10
CA ALA A 12 32.72 -31.49 -18.85
C ALA A 12 31.19 -31.48 -18.60
N VAL A 13 30.58 -32.61 -18.21
CA VAL A 13 29.13 -32.71 -17.96
C VAL A 13 28.77 -32.23 -16.56
N ALA A 14 29.70 -32.32 -15.59
CA ALA A 14 29.46 -31.83 -14.22
C ALA A 14 29.54 -30.31 -14.12
N ALA A 15 30.29 -29.63 -14.99
CA ALA A 15 30.41 -28.16 -14.95
C ALA A 15 29.19 -27.43 -15.55
N VAL A 16 28.45 -28.07 -16.49
CA VAL A 16 27.24 -27.47 -17.10
C VAL A 16 26.03 -27.56 -16.20
N ALA A 17 25.94 -28.55 -15.32
CA ALA A 17 24.79 -28.71 -14.38
C ALA A 17 24.81 -27.73 -13.20
N VAL A 18 25.97 -27.16 -12.84
CA VAL A 18 26.08 -26.21 -11.72
C VAL A 18 25.68 -24.78 -12.14
N VAL A 19 25.72 -24.44 -13.41
CA VAL A 19 25.36 -23.10 -13.92
C VAL A 19 23.83 -22.92 -14.03
N LEU A 20 23.04 -24.01 -14.08
CA LEU A 20 21.58 -23.95 -14.22
C LEU A 20 20.82 -23.95 -12.88
N LEU A 21 21.52 -24.04 -11.74
CA LEU A 21 20.96 -23.97 -10.39
C LEU A 21 21.37 -22.70 -9.64
N GLN A 22 21.61 -21.61 -10.35
CA GLN A 22 21.66 -20.31 -9.68
C GLN A 22 20.25 -20.04 -9.12
N PRO A 23 20.06 -19.93 -7.80
CA PRO A 23 18.80 -19.45 -7.29
C PRO A 23 18.59 -18.08 -7.93
N MET A 24 17.56 -17.95 -8.78
CA MET A 24 17.08 -16.63 -9.14
C MET A 24 16.85 -15.92 -7.81
N ALA A 25 17.65 -14.88 -7.56
CA ALA A 25 17.42 -14.01 -6.43
C ALA A 25 15.95 -13.59 -6.55
N ALA A 26 15.11 -14.13 -5.69
CA ALA A 26 13.75 -13.64 -5.54
C ALA A 26 13.94 -12.17 -5.13
N HIS A 27 13.74 -11.25 -6.08
CA HIS A 27 13.64 -9.85 -5.73
C HIS A 27 12.53 -9.79 -4.70
N ALA A 28 12.89 -9.55 -3.44
CA ALA A 28 11.92 -9.29 -2.41
C ALA A 28 11.08 -8.12 -2.93
N THR A 29 9.83 -8.41 -3.30
CA THR A 29 8.87 -7.38 -3.65
C THR A 29 8.74 -6.48 -2.45
N GLU A 30 8.88 -5.16 -2.66
CA GLU A 30 8.63 -4.19 -1.61
C GLU A 30 7.30 -4.51 -0.91
N PRO A 31 7.24 -4.44 0.42
CA PRO A 31 6.00 -4.70 1.14
C PRO A 31 4.91 -3.75 0.65
N GLY A 32 3.75 -4.29 0.40
CA GLY A 32 2.62 -3.53 -0.13
C GLY A 32 1.34 -4.35 -0.15
N VAL A 33 0.26 -3.70 -0.55
CA VAL A 33 -1.03 -4.35 -0.73
C VAL A 33 -0.99 -5.18 -2.01
N PRO A 34 -1.36 -6.48 -1.97
CA PRO A 34 -1.41 -7.31 -3.18
C PRO A 34 -2.29 -6.70 -4.26
N ASP A 35 -1.85 -6.79 -5.51
CA ASP A 35 -2.64 -6.37 -6.66
C ASP A 35 -3.84 -7.31 -6.83
N PRO A 36 -5.10 -6.80 -6.82
CA PRO A 36 -6.22 -7.63 -7.23
C PRO A 36 -6.11 -7.92 -8.73
N PRO A 37 -6.63 -9.05 -9.19
CA PRO A 37 -6.65 -9.37 -10.61
C PRO A 37 -7.31 -8.25 -11.42
N ASN A 38 -6.57 -7.59 -12.31
CA ASN A 38 -7.05 -6.45 -13.08
C ASN A 38 -8.27 -6.78 -13.97
N GLN A 39 -8.38 -8.03 -14.41
CA GLN A 39 -9.51 -8.51 -15.21
C GLN A 39 -10.85 -8.54 -14.47
N LEU A 40 -10.84 -8.46 -13.14
CA LEU A 40 -12.07 -8.42 -12.33
C LEU A 40 -12.68 -7.02 -12.25
N ILE A 41 -11.97 -5.99 -12.72
CA ILE A 41 -12.45 -4.61 -12.69
C ILE A 41 -12.50 -4.09 -14.13
N THR A 42 -13.72 -3.79 -14.59
CA THR A 42 -13.95 -3.23 -15.92
C THR A 42 -13.41 -1.80 -16.03
N ASP A 43 -13.18 -1.34 -17.26
CA ASP A 43 -12.65 -0.01 -17.57
C ASP A 43 -13.22 0.47 -18.93
N THR A 44 -14.52 0.54 -19.01
CA THR A 44 -15.24 0.94 -20.23
C THR A 44 -15.58 2.41 -20.26
N GLY A 45 -15.60 3.07 -19.11
CA GLY A 45 -16.08 4.42 -18.90
C GLY A 45 -17.58 4.48 -18.57
N GLU A 46 -18.23 3.32 -18.45
CA GLU A 46 -19.65 3.24 -18.14
C GLU A 46 -19.96 3.61 -16.68
N GLY A 47 -21.19 4.03 -16.48
CA GLY A 47 -21.71 4.48 -15.19
C GLY A 47 -21.65 5.99 -15.01
N ALA A 48 -22.54 6.51 -14.16
CA ALA A 48 -22.65 7.94 -13.90
C ALA A 48 -21.36 8.50 -13.26
N VAL A 49 -20.94 9.66 -13.74
CA VAL A 49 -19.79 10.40 -13.24
C VAL A 49 -20.26 11.58 -12.41
N THR A 50 -19.92 11.58 -11.12
CA THR A 50 -20.27 12.65 -10.17
C THR A 50 -19.23 13.77 -10.16
N ALA A 51 -19.54 14.88 -9.48
CA ALA A 51 -18.54 15.94 -9.22
C ALA A 51 -17.37 15.42 -8.37
N ALA A 52 -17.64 14.52 -7.41
CA ALA A 52 -16.62 13.89 -6.60
C ALA A 52 -15.67 12.98 -7.40
N ASP A 53 -16.20 12.27 -8.40
CA ASP A 53 -15.38 11.46 -9.30
C ASP A 53 -14.44 12.36 -10.14
N ARG A 54 -14.94 13.48 -10.66
CA ARG A 54 -14.11 14.45 -11.40
C ARG A 54 -13.03 15.09 -10.54
N ASP A 55 -13.39 15.51 -9.31
CA ASP A 55 -12.43 16.05 -8.33
C ASP A 55 -11.35 15.01 -7.97
N PHE A 56 -11.74 13.75 -7.81
CA PHE A 56 -10.79 12.67 -7.55
C PHE A 56 -9.77 12.51 -8.68
N VAL A 57 -10.20 12.47 -9.94
CA VAL A 57 -9.33 12.40 -11.11
C VAL A 57 -8.34 13.60 -11.11
N VAL A 58 -8.80 14.82 -10.87
CA VAL A 58 -7.92 16.00 -10.75
C VAL A 58 -6.91 15.85 -9.61
N ARG A 59 -7.31 15.31 -8.45
CA ARG A 59 -6.41 15.10 -7.29
C ARG A 59 -5.34 14.05 -7.57
N VAL A 60 -5.67 12.98 -8.28
CA VAL A 60 -4.68 11.96 -8.68
C VAL A 60 -3.62 12.58 -9.59
N ARG A 61 -4.04 13.44 -10.52
CA ARG A 61 -3.10 14.20 -11.36
C ARG A 61 -2.21 15.13 -10.54
N LEU A 62 -2.79 15.88 -9.63
CA LEU A 62 -2.05 16.77 -8.74
C LEU A 62 -1.03 16.03 -7.88
N ALA A 63 -1.35 14.83 -7.40
CA ALA A 63 -0.41 13.97 -6.67
C ALA A 63 0.82 13.65 -7.54
N GLY A 64 0.63 13.18 -8.77
CA GLY A 64 1.74 12.89 -9.69
C GLY A 64 2.62 14.11 -9.97
N LEU A 65 2.02 15.30 -10.10
CA LEU A 65 2.74 16.53 -10.40
C LEU A 65 3.75 16.96 -9.32
N TRP A 66 3.54 16.60 -8.06
CA TRP A 66 4.48 16.94 -6.99
C TRP A 66 5.28 15.74 -6.47
N GLU A 67 4.70 14.54 -6.42
CA GLU A 67 5.37 13.38 -5.82
C GLU A 67 6.44 12.78 -6.74
N ILE A 68 6.25 12.86 -8.06
CA ILE A 68 7.31 12.45 -9.00
C ILE A 68 8.58 13.30 -8.81
N PRO A 69 8.55 14.63 -8.88
CA PRO A 69 9.75 15.44 -8.63
C PRO A 69 10.26 15.35 -7.18
N ALA A 70 9.37 15.20 -6.18
CA ALA A 70 9.80 14.98 -4.80
C ALA A 70 10.63 13.69 -4.65
N GLY A 71 10.16 12.57 -5.23
CA GLY A 71 10.90 11.31 -5.22
C GLY A 71 12.20 11.35 -6.02
N GLN A 72 12.28 12.18 -7.08
CA GLN A 72 13.53 12.45 -7.80
C GLN A 72 14.52 13.24 -6.92
N MET A 73 14.03 14.24 -6.18
CA MET A 73 14.85 14.95 -5.21
C MET A 73 15.36 14.04 -4.09
N ALA A 74 14.56 13.09 -3.62
CA ALA A 74 15.00 12.11 -2.62
C ALA A 74 16.20 11.30 -3.12
N GLN A 75 16.19 10.89 -4.39
CA GLN A 75 17.31 10.16 -4.99
C GLN A 75 18.59 11.02 -5.12
N GLN A 76 18.45 12.32 -5.21
CA GLN A 76 19.57 13.27 -5.42
C GLN A 76 20.12 13.82 -4.10
N LYS A 77 19.24 14.19 -3.17
CA LYS A 77 19.59 14.95 -1.95
C LYS A 77 19.72 14.08 -0.70
N SER A 78 19.04 12.94 -0.63
CA SER A 78 19.21 12.03 0.48
C SER A 78 20.60 11.36 0.45
N LYS A 79 21.18 11.17 1.64
CA LYS A 79 22.40 10.36 1.84
C LYS A 79 22.08 8.96 2.37
N ASP A 80 20.81 8.70 2.70
CA ASP A 80 20.32 7.40 3.16
C ASP A 80 19.84 6.56 1.97
N PRO A 81 20.46 5.39 1.70
CA PRO A 81 20.05 4.52 0.61
C PRO A 81 18.59 4.05 0.70
N ARG A 82 18.05 3.91 1.92
CA ARG A 82 16.66 3.50 2.12
C ARG A 82 15.71 4.60 1.64
N ILE A 83 15.97 5.85 2.00
CA ILE A 83 15.15 6.99 1.57
C ILE A 83 15.26 7.22 0.06
N GLN A 84 16.44 7.03 -0.53
CA GLN A 84 16.60 7.05 -1.99
C GLN A 84 15.74 5.97 -2.67
N GLN A 85 15.70 4.74 -2.12
CA GLN A 85 14.85 3.66 -2.63
C GLN A 85 13.37 3.99 -2.49
N ILE A 86 12.94 4.53 -1.34
CA ILE A 86 11.57 4.98 -1.10
C ILE A 86 11.18 6.03 -2.16
N GLY A 87 12.02 7.04 -2.35
CA GLY A 87 11.79 8.09 -3.35
C GLY A 87 11.66 7.55 -4.77
N LYS A 88 12.54 6.61 -5.14
CA LYS A 88 12.49 5.93 -6.44
C LYS A 88 11.20 5.14 -6.62
N ALA A 89 10.79 4.36 -5.62
CA ALA A 89 9.60 3.52 -5.67
C ALA A 89 8.32 4.36 -5.80
N ILE A 90 8.16 5.40 -4.96
CA ILE A 90 7.01 6.29 -4.98
C ILE A 90 6.92 7.03 -6.33
N ALA A 91 8.02 7.62 -6.80
CA ALA A 91 8.03 8.30 -8.10
C ALA A 91 7.64 7.37 -9.25
N ALA A 92 8.15 6.14 -9.28
CA ALA A 92 7.83 5.16 -10.31
C ALA A 92 6.35 4.77 -10.29
N GLN A 93 5.75 4.56 -9.13
CA GLN A 93 4.33 4.24 -8.99
C GLN A 93 3.44 5.41 -9.40
N HIS A 94 3.83 6.64 -9.10
CA HIS A 94 3.11 7.83 -9.56
C HIS A 94 3.19 8.03 -11.08
N VAL A 95 4.26 7.65 -11.75
CA VAL A 95 4.30 7.62 -13.23
C VAL A 95 3.26 6.67 -13.81
N VAL A 96 3.11 5.48 -13.21
CA VAL A 96 2.08 4.51 -13.63
C VAL A 96 0.67 5.07 -13.37
N LEU A 97 0.45 5.64 -12.19
CA LEU A 97 -0.85 6.19 -11.80
C LEU A 97 -1.24 7.39 -12.67
N ASP A 98 -0.29 8.29 -12.99
CA ASP A 98 -0.52 9.44 -13.87
C ASP A 98 -0.95 9.02 -15.28
N LYS A 99 -0.34 7.95 -15.81
CA LYS A 99 -0.76 7.40 -17.10
C LYS A 99 -2.21 6.91 -17.06
N MET A 100 -2.56 6.11 -16.04
CA MET A 100 -3.95 5.62 -15.87
C MET A 100 -4.93 6.77 -15.71
N ASP A 101 -4.56 7.78 -14.92
CA ASP A 101 -5.39 8.95 -14.66
C ASP A 101 -5.66 9.75 -15.93
N ARG A 102 -4.66 9.97 -16.77
CA ARG A 102 -4.82 10.64 -18.08
C ARG A 102 -5.76 9.86 -19.01
N ASP A 103 -5.66 8.54 -19.01
CA ASP A 103 -6.54 7.68 -19.80
C ASP A 103 -8.00 7.80 -19.32
N VAL A 104 -8.22 7.79 -18.00
CA VAL A 104 -9.54 8.01 -17.39
C VAL A 104 -10.06 9.43 -17.67
N ALA A 105 -9.23 10.45 -17.46
CA ALA A 105 -9.61 11.84 -17.72
C ALA A 105 -10.05 12.06 -19.17
N LYS A 106 -9.34 11.45 -20.12
CA LYS A 106 -9.72 11.49 -21.56
C LYS A 106 -11.07 10.83 -21.80
N LYS A 107 -11.33 9.64 -21.23
CA LYS A 107 -12.62 8.95 -21.37
C LYS A 107 -13.79 9.76 -20.81
N LEU A 108 -13.56 10.45 -19.69
CA LEU A 108 -14.60 11.16 -18.95
C LEU A 108 -14.71 12.65 -19.30
N GLY A 109 -13.90 13.16 -20.21
CA GLY A 109 -13.85 14.58 -20.55
C GLY A 109 -13.49 15.47 -19.35
N VAL A 110 -12.51 15.05 -18.53
CA VAL A 110 -12.01 15.82 -17.38
C VAL A 110 -10.73 16.56 -17.78
N THR A 111 -10.73 17.89 -17.59
CA THR A 111 -9.54 18.70 -17.81
C THR A 111 -8.58 18.54 -16.63
N LEU A 112 -7.33 18.17 -16.91
CA LEU A 112 -6.29 17.99 -15.90
C LEU A 112 -5.38 19.21 -15.79
N PRO A 113 -4.91 19.55 -14.56
CA PRO A 113 -3.90 20.57 -14.36
C PRO A 113 -2.52 20.14 -14.91
N ASN A 114 -1.68 21.12 -15.25
CA ASN A 114 -0.32 20.90 -15.73
C ASN A 114 0.75 21.29 -14.70
N VAL A 115 0.35 21.93 -13.62
CA VAL A 115 1.24 22.38 -12.53
C VAL A 115 0.65 21.94 -11.19
N PRO A 116 1.49 21.71 -10.17
CA PRO A 116 1.02 21.46 -8.81
C PRO A 116 0.24 22.65 -8.27
N ASN A 117 -0.65 22.44 -7.30
CA ASN A 117 -1.32 23.55 -6.61
C ASN A 117 -0.33 24.33 -5.71
N SER A 118 -0.78 25.44 -5.12
CA SER A 118 0.05 26.34 -4.30
C SER A 118 0.73 25.62 -3.13
N ASP A 119 -0.01 24.76 -2.41
CA ASP A 119 0.52 24.03 -1.26
C ASP A 119 1.63 23.06 -1.70
N GLN A 120 1.38 22.31 -2.78
CA GLN A 120 2.36 21.37 -3.34
C GLN A 120 3.60 22.08 -3.90
N GLN A 121 3.44 23.25 -4.49
CA GLN A 121 4.57 24.08 -4.90
C GLN A 121 5.40 24.55 -3.69
N GLY A 122 4.73 24.91 -2.59
CA GLY A 122 5.37 25.22 -1.31
C GLY A 122 6.18 24.05 -0.78
N TRP A 123 5.59 22.85 -0.72
CA TRP A 123 6.29 21.62 -0.26
C TRP A 123 7.51 21.29 -1.12
N LEU A 124 7.40 21.42 -2.44
CA LEU A 124 8.55 21.25 -3.33
C LEU A 124 9.60 22.33 -3.11
N GLY A 125 9.19 23.55 -2.76
CA GLY A 125 10.07 24.66 -2.38
C GLY A 125 10.87 24.34 -1.11
N GLU A 126 10.19 23.86 -0.06
CA GLU A 126 10.83 23.41 1.19
C GLU A 126 11.88 22.32 0.92
N MET A 127 11.52 21.28 0.15
CA MET A 127 12.43 20.19 -0.20
C MET A 127 13.64 20.67 -1.00
N ARG A 128 13.45 21.60 -1.94
CA ARG A 128 14.57 22.19 -2.71
C ARG A 128 15.53 22.96 -1.83
N SER A 129 15.01 23.73 -0.89
CA SER A 129 15.79 24.62 -0.02
C SER A 129 16.46 23.91 1.14
N ALA A 130 15.99 22.70 1.53
CA ALA A 130 16.58 21.92 2.59
C ALA A 130 18.05 21.56 2.29
N ALA A 131 18.89 21.48 3.32
CA ALA A 131 20.22 20.92 3.20
C ALA A 131 20.13 19.42 2.79
N GLU A 132 21.15 18.92 2.09
CA GLU A 132 21.20 17.50 1.72
C GLU A 132 21.41 16.62 2.97
N GLY A 133 20.90 15.39 2.91
CA GLY A 133 20.96 14.43 4.02
C GLY A 133 19.78 14.60 4.97
N THR A 134 20.02 14.55 6.27
CA THR A 134 19.00 14.45 7.32
C THR A 134 17.92 15.52 7.30
N ASP A 135 18.27 16.76 6.97
CA ASP A 135 17.29 17.85 6.92
C ASP A 135 16.29 17.64 5.78
N PHE A 136 16.78 17.30 4.59
CA PHE A 136 15.94 16.94 3.46
C PHE A 136 15.13 15.68 3.78
N ASP A 137 15.75 14.66 4.35
CA ASP A 137 15.15 13.36 4.63
C ASP A 137 13.93 13.50 5.54
N GLN A 138 14.07 14.28 6.63
CA GLN A 138 12.98 14.53 7.56
C GLN A 138 11.80 15.24 6.89
N ILE A 139 12.07 16.33 6.13
CA ILE A 139 11.03 17.08 5.42
C ILE A 139 10.33 16.18 4.39
N TYR A 140 11.09 15.39 3.62
CA TYR A 140 10.55 14.52 2.60
C TYR A 140 9.61 13.47 3.22
N ILE A 141 10.08 12.74 4.22
CA ILE A 141 9.34 11.65 4.85
C ILE A 141 8.08 12.16 5.54
N ASP A 142 8.17 13.21 6.36
CA ASP A 142 7.02 13.72 7.11
C ASP A 142 5.97 14.34 6.19
N ARG A 143 6.40 15.10 5.18
CA ARG A 143 5.48 15.74 4.25
C ARG A 143 4.70 14.71 3.43
N LEU A 144 5.40 13.69 2.88
CA LEU A 144 4.72 12.63 2.14
C LEU A 144 3.81 11.81 3.06
N ARG A 145 4.30 11.43 4.25
CA ARG A 145 3.49 10.61 5.19
C ARG A 145 2.19 11.31 5.59
N ALA A 146 2.26 12.60 5.91
CA ALA A 146 1.09 13.40 6.24
C ALA A 146 0.12 13.53 5.04
N ALA A 147 0.63 13.78 3.84
CA ALA A 147 -0.18 13.88 2.63
C ALA A 147 -0.92 12.57 2.32
N HIS A 148 -0.21 11.42 2.41
CA HIS A 148 -0.80 10.10 2.18
C HIS A 148 -1.89 9.76 3.23
N GLY A 149 -1.64 10.03 4.50
CA GLY A 149 -2.64 9.84 5.55
C GLY A 149 -3.90 10.68 5.33
N LYS A 150 -3.76 11.90 4.83
CA LYS A 150 -4.89 12.81 4.53
C LYS A 150 -5.72 12.34 3.34
N ILE A 151 -5.08 11.84 2.27
CA ILE A 151 -5.79 11.48 1.02
C ILE A 151 -6.41 10.07 1.09
N PHE A 152 -5.87 9.16 1.90
CA PHE A 152 -6.28 7.77 1.96
C PHE A 152 -7.77 7.56 2.21
N PRO A 153 -8.42 8.21 3.20
CA PRO A 153 -9.86 8.07 3.42
C PRO A 153 -10.68 8.56 2.22
N ALA A 154 -10.26 9.62 1.54
CA ALA A 154 -10.95 10.15 0.38
C ALA A 154 -10.90 9.16 -0.80
N ILE A 155 -9.76 8.54 -1.06
CA ILE A 155 -9.62 7.50 -2.09
C ILE A 155 -10.52 6.30 -1.77
N ALA A 156 -10.53 5.84 -0.50
CA ALA A 156 -11.38 4.73 -0.07
C ALA A 156 -12.88 5.05 -0.25
N THR A 157 -13.28 6.28 0.05
CA THR A 157 -14.65 6.75 -0.17
C THR A 157 -15.04 6.70 -1.65
N ILE A 158 -14.20 7.23 -2.55
CA ILE A 158 -14.45 7.14 -3.99
C ILE A 158 -14.50 5.68 -4.44
N ARG A 159 -13.53 4.85 -4.00
CA ARG A 159 -13.52 3.43 -4.34
C ARG A 159 -14.80 2.70 -3.96
N ALA A 160 -15.38 3.03 -2.82
CA ALA A 160 -16.59 2.41 -2.28
C ALA A 160 -17.88 2.95 -2.93
N SER A 161 -17.90 4.20 -3.37
CA SER A 161 -19.16 4.90 -3.74
C SER A 161 -19.32 5.21 -5.21
N THR A 162 -18.24 5.27 -6.01
CA THR A 162 -18.34 5.61 -7.43
C THR A 162 -19.13 4.56 -8.22
N ARG A 163 -19.99 5.04 -9.11
CA ARG A 163 -20.76 4.21 -10.05
C ARG A 163 -20.03 4.00 -11.37
N ASN A 164 -19.05 4.86 -11.69
CA ASN A 164 -18.27 4.75 -12.93
C ASN A 164 -17.16 3.69 -12.78
N ASP A 165 -17.06 2.78 -13.74
CA ASP A 165 -16.12 1.65 -13.69
C ASP A 165 -14.65 2.07 -13.86
N SER A 166 -14.36 3.05 -14.72
CA SER A 166 -13.00 3.58 -14.93
C SER A 166 -12.50 4.31 -13.68
N VAL A 167 -13.35 5.12 -13.02
CA VAL A 167 -13.02 5.78 -11.76
C VAL A 167 -12.80 4.73 -10.66
N ARG A 168 -13.63 3.68 -10.63
CA ARG A 168 -13.47 2.58 -9.66
C ARG A 168 -12.15 1.87 -9.81
N LYS A 169 -11.71 1.62 -11.04
CA LYS A 169 -10.43 1.00 -11.34
C LYS A 169 -9.26 1.90 -10.95
N LEU A 170 -9.33 3.19 -11.28
CA LEU A 170 -8.33 4.18 -10.88
C LEU A 170 -8.23 4.27 -9.35
N ALA A 171 -9.37 4.36 -8.64
CA ALA A 171 -9.42 4.43 -7.19
C ALA A 171 -8.87 3.16 -6.53
N GLN A 172 -9.10 1.99 -7.11
CA GLN A 172 -8.51 0.74 -6.67
C GLN A 172 -6.98 0.79 -6.73
N ARG A 173 -6.42 1.24 -7.84
CA ARG A 173 -4.96 1.35 -8.00
C ARG A 173 -4.36 2.43 -7.09
N ALA A 174 -5.02 3.58 -6.99
CA ALA A 174 -4.58 4.65 -6.09
C ALA A 174 -4.57 4.18 -4.61
N ASN A 175 -5.60 3.43 -4.19
CA ASN A 175 -5.68 2.90 -2.84
C ASN A 175 -4.52 1.94 -2.51
N GLN A 176 -4.18 1.04 -3.44
CA GLN A 176 -3.04 0.14 -3.30
C GLN A 176 -1.71 0.90 -3.16
N PHE A 177 -1.49 1.88 -4.03
CA PHE A 177 -0.25 2.65 -4.01
C PHE A 177 -0.13 3.47 -2.73
N VAL A 178 -1.20 4.14 -2.28
CA VAL A 178 -1.18 4.91 -1.03
C VAL A 178 -0.89 4.03 0.19
N MET A 179 -1.47 2.83 0.27
CA MET A 179 -1.14 1.87 1.34
C MET A 179 0.32 1.45 1.29
N THR A 180 0.83 1.14 0.10
CA THR A 180 2.25 0.80 -0.09
C THR A 180 3.15 1.97 0.29
N HIS A 181 2.82 3.20 -0.14
CA HIS A 181 3.62 4.39 0.16
C HIS A 181 3.67 4.67 1.66
N MET A 182 2.55 4.57 2.40
CA MET A 182 2.57 4.72 3.86
C MET A 182 3.53 3.71 4.51
N THR A 183 3.46 2.44 4.12
CA THR A 183 4.36 1.40 4.64
C THR A 183 5.83 1.69 4.29
N LEU A 184 6.11 2.13 3.07
CA LEU A 184 7.46 2.51 2.65
C LEU A 184 8.00 3.69 3.46
N LEU A 185 7.21 4.76 3.60
CA LEU A 185 7.58 5.95 4.36
C LEU A 185 7.83 5.62 5.84
N GLU A 186 6.97 4.82 6.46
CA GLU A 186 7.10 4.35 7.84
C GLU A 186 8.35 3.46 8.03
N SER A 187 8.73 2.68 7.02
CA SER A 187 9.94 1.86 7.05
C SER A 187 11.25 2.64 7.00
N SER A 188 11.20 3.96 6.78
CA SER A 188 12.37 4.85 6.94
C SER A 188 12.84 4.95 8.39
N GLY A 189 11.93 4.72 9.35
CA GLY A 189 12.21 4.82 10.79
C GLY A 189 12.31 6.24 11.33
N ILE A 190 12.07 7.28 10.50
CA ILE A 190 12.20 8.69 10.90
C ILE A 190 10.88 9.47 10.84
N VAL A 191 9.73 8.81 10.63
CA VAL A 191 8.43 9.50 10.62
C VAL A 191 8.15 10.13 11.99
N ASP A 192 7.84 11.42 12.01
CA ASP A 192 7.28 12.08 13.19
C ASP A 192 5.78 11.78 13.30
N PHE A 193 5.43 10.70 13.99
CA PHE A 193 4.03 10.34 14.21
C PHE A 193 3.30 11.34 15.12
N ALA A 194 4.01 12.08 15.98
CA ALA A 194 3.38 13.09 16.86
C ALA A 194 2.91 14.31 16.06
N GLY A 195 3.58 14.63 14.95
CA GLY A 195 3.20 15.70 14.03
C GLY A 195 2.04 15.36 13.09
N LEU A 196 1.57 14.10 13.06
CA LEU A 196 0.46 13.71 12.17
C LEU A 196 -0.89 14.20 12.71
N PRO A 197 -1.84 14.59 11.83
CA PRO A 197 -3.21 14.89 12.23
C PRO A 197 -3.86 13.68 12.93
N THR A 198 -4.51 13.93 14.07
CA THR A 198 -5.28 12.90 14.78
C THR A 198 -6.55 12.55 14.00
N ALA A 199 -7.01 11.30 14.14
CA ALA A 199 -8.30 10.91 13.59
C ALA A 199 -9.43 11.75 14.26
N PRO A 200 -10.42 12.21 13.47
CA PRO A 200 -11.56 12.90 14.06
C PRO A 200 -12.31 11.95 15.01
N PRO A 201 -12.90 12.46 16.10
CA PRO A 201 -13.71 11.63 16.97
C PRO A 201 -14.88 11.04 16.19
N PRO A 202 -15.40 9.87 16.59
CA PRO A 202 -16.61 9.31 16.00
C PRO A 202 -17.75 10.35 16.03
N ALA A 203 -18.53 10.44 14.95
CA ALA A 203 -19.72 11.29 14.95
C ALA A 203 -20.63 10.89 16.11
N ALA A 204 -21.08 11.85 16.90
CA ALA A 204 -22.05 11.59 17.95
C ALA A 204 -23.26 10.91 17.30
N ALA A 205 -23.69 9.79 17.87
CA ALA A 205 -24.94 9.16 17.46
C ALA A 205 -26.07 10.18 17.60
N THR A 206 -26.60 10.65 16.49
CA THR A 206 -27.84 11.44 16.49
C THR A 206 -28.93 10.51 17.00
N THR A 207 -29.29 10.62 18.26
CA THR A 207 -30.55 10.07 18.77
C THR A 207 -31.65 10.72 17.95
N ALA A 208 -32.19 9.99 16.96
CA ALA A 208 -33.41 10.42 16.30
C ALA A 208 -34.45 10.69 17.38
N PRO A 209 -35.14 11.85 17.39
CA PRO A 209 -36.21 12.08 18.30
C PRO A 209 -37.22 10.95 18.11
N ALA A 210 -37.61 10.28 19.19
CA ALA A 210 -38.62 9.23 19.17
C ALA A 210 -39.87 9.84 18.52
N ALA A 211 -40.13 9.48 17.24
CA ALA A 211 -41.37 9.87 16.58
C ALA A 211 -42.54 9.24 17.34
N GLY A 212 -43.36 10.10 17.90
CA GLY A 212 -44.58 9.68 18.57
C GLY A 212 -45.42 8.77 17.69
N ALA A 213 -46.02 7.75 18.30
CA ALA A 213 -46.85 6.75 17.66
C ALA A 213 -48.00 7.44 16.89
N GLY A 214 -47.87 7.44 15.54
CA GLY A 214 -48.91 7.78 14.59
C GLY A 214 -49.05 6.64 13.61
N ALA A 215 -50.14 5.90 13.67
CA ALA A 215 -50.48 4.84 12.76
C ALA A 215 -50.64 5.40 11.33
N GLY A 216 -49.79 5.00 10.41
CA GLY A 216 -49.89 5.30 8.98
C GLY A 216 -49.22 4.20 8.18
N THR A 217 -50.04 3.36 7.53
CA THR A 217 -49.63 2.32 6.59
C THR A 217 -48.97 2.96 5.36
N GLY A 218 -47.66 2.84 5.29
CA GLY A 218 -46.88 3.22 4.10
C GLY A 218 -45.62 2.39 4.02
N THR A 219 -45.54 1.49 3.05
CA THR A 219 -44.40 0.61 2.81
C THR A 219 -43.18 1.42 2.37
N ALA A 220 -42.34 1.87 3.29
CA ALA A 220 -41.00 2.39 2.99
C ALA A 220 -39.99 1.31 3.32
N THR A 221 -39.38 0.72 2.30
CA THR A 221 -38.25 -0.18 2.44
C THR A 221 -37.03 0.64 2.90
N ASN A 222 -36.88 0.77 4.19
CA ASN A 222 -35.61 1.19 4.78
C ASN A 222 -34.63 0.04 4.65
N LEU A 223 -33.60 0.24 3.80
CA LEU A 223 -32.38 -0.55 3.85
C LEU A 223 -31.60 -0.14 5.10
N THR A 224 -32.10 -0.52 6.26
CA THR A 224 -31.26 -0.63 7.47
C THR A 224 -30.28 -1.75 7.20
N ALA A 225 -28.99 -1.47 7.50
CA ALA A 225 -27.96 -2.48 7.50
C ALA A 225 -28.51 -3.74 8.16
N ALA A 226 -28.54 -4.85 7.41
CA ALA A 226 -28.93 -6.13 7.94
C ALA A 226 -28.04 -6.41 9.15
N GLU A 227 -28.61 -6.38 10.34
CA GLU A 227 -28.06 -7.07 11.48
C GLU A 227 -27.92 -8.52 11.06
N GLN A 228 -26.71 -8.88 10.66
CA GLN A 228 -26.34 -10.26 10.49
C GLN A 228 -26.36 -10.87 11.88
N LYS A 229 -27.51 -11.43 12.25
CA LYS A 229 -27.62 -12.37 13.37
C LYS A 229 -26.72 -13.55 13.03
N GLY A 230 -25.43 -13.37 13.20
CA GLY A 230 -24.48 -14.45 13.28
C GLY A 230 -24.90 -15.27 14.51
N SER A 231 -25.28 -16.52 14.31
CA SER A 231 -25.42 -17.46 15.40
C SER A 231 -24.15 -17.39 16.24
N PRO A 232 -24.22 -17.17 17.56
CA PRO A 232 -23.02 -17.16 18.37
C PRO A 232 -22.38 -18.53 18.28
N LEU A 233 -21.20 -18.59 17.67
CA LEU A 233 -20.34 -19.75 17.79
C LEU A 233 -20.21 -20.03 19.29
N SER A 234 -20.66 -21.18 19.73
CA SER A 234 -20.64 -21.55 21.14
C SER A 234 -19.23 -21.37 21.70
N SER A 235 -19.11 -20.71 22.85
CA SER A 235 -17.84 -20.43 23.52
C SER A 235 -16.82 -21.57 23.56
N PRO A 236 -17.23 -22.85 23.65
CA PRO A 236 -16.28 -23.98 23.60
C PRO A 236 -15.58 -24.16 22.24
N VAL A 237 -16.22 -23.78 21.12
CA VAL A 237 -15.58 -23.90 19.77
C VAL A 237 -14.50 -22.86 19.60
N VAL A 238 -14.73 -21.61 20.04
CA VAL A 238 -13.72 -20.55 19.98
C VAL A 238 -12.53 -20.88 20.88
N ALA A 239 -12.78 -21.36 22.11
CA ALA A 239 -11.72 -21.81 23.02
C ALA A 239 -10.90 -22.96 22.44
N GLY A 240 -11.54 -23.94 21.79
CA GLY A 240 -10.85 -25.06 21.14
C GLY A 240 -9.91 -24.64 20.00
N VAL A 241 -10.34 -23.70 19.16
CA VAL A 241 -9.51 -23.18 18.05
C VAL A 241 -8.30 -22.39 18.56
N VAL A 242 -8.48 -21.58 19.59
CA VAL A 242 -7.38 -20.80 20.20
C VAL A 242 -6.36 -21.72 20.86
N ILE A 243 -6.79 -22.73 21.61
CA ILE A 243 -5.89 -23.69 22.27
C ILE A 243 -5.12 -24.53 21.23
N ALA A 244 -5.77 -24.98 20.17
CA ALA A 244 -5.12 -25.74 19.10
C ALA A 244 -4.07 -24.89 18.36
N SER A 245 -4.34 -23.62 18.12
CA SER A 245 -3.40 -22.69 17.47
C SER A 245 -2.17 -22.40 18.34
N LEU A 246 -2.35 -22.22 19.64
CA LEU A 246 -1.25 -22.01 20.59
C LEU A 246 -0.37 -23.28 20.77
N ALA A 247 -0.98 -24.47 20.78
CA ALA A 247 -0.24 -25.71 20.84
C ALA A 247 0.61 -25.94 19.58
N ALA A 248 0.08 -25.67 18.39
CA ALA A 248 0.83 -25.77 17.14
C ALA A 248 2.01 -24.78 17.10
N ALA A 249 1.83 -23.53 17.53
CA ALA A 249 2.90 -22.54 17.62
C ALA A 249 4.00 -22.97 18.61
N PHE A 250 3.63 -23.55 19.75
CA PHE A 250 4.58 -24.04 20.75
C PHE A 250 5.42 -25.22 20.24
N PHE A 251 4.80 -26.17 19.51
CA PHE A 251 5.53 -27.31 18.94
C PHE A 251 6.46 -26.89 17.81
N ILE A 252 6.06 -25.93 16.96
CA ILE A 252 6.90 -25.40 15.88
C ILE A 252 8.12 -24.67 16.45
N THR A 253 7.95 -23.80 17.43
CA THR A 253 9.06 -23.08 18.05
C THR A 253 10.03 -24.01 18.76
N ARG A 254 9.55 -25.06 19.44
CA ARG A 254 10.40 -26.05 20.12
C ARG A 254 11.21 -26.91 19.15
N ARG A 255 10.66 -27.21 17.96
CA ARG A 255 11.35 -28.03 16.94
C ARG A 255 12.47 -27.28 16.22
N PHE A 256 12.34 -25.98 16.09
CA PHE A 256 13.29 -25.13 15.37
C PHE A 256 14.23 -24.30 16.28
N TRP A 257 14.14 -24.45 17.61
CA TRP A 257 15.06 -23.78 18.53
C TRP A 257 16.37 -24.55 18.62
N PRO A 258 17.51 -24.06 18.07
CA PRO A 258 18.77 -24.74 18.22
C PRO A 258 19.23 -24.65 19.69
N SER A 259 19.46 -25.81 20.32
CA SER A 259 19.98 -25.92 21.65
C SER A 259 21.47 -25.52 21.68
N ASN A 260 21.75 -24.23 21.71
CA ASN A 260 23.10 -23.65 21.71
C ASN A 260 23.69 -23.49 23.13
N GLN A 261 23.39 -24.45 24.05
CA GLN A 261 23.91 -24.42 25.42
C GLN A 261 24.96 -25.50 25.75
N ARG A 262 25.66 -26.06 24.75
CA ARG A 262 26.74 -27.01 25.04
C ARG A 262 28.12 -26.60 24.49
N ARG A 263 28.54 -25.33 24.63
CA ARG A 263 29.93 -24.92 24.38
C ARG A 263 30.44 -23.79 25.30
N ARG A 264 30.19 -23.89 26.61
CA ARG A 264 30.94 -23.07 27.59
C ARG A 264 31.31 -23.90 28.81
N ARG A 265 32.15 -24.90 28.65
CA ARG A 265 32.97 -25.49 29.75
C ARG A 265 34.09 -26.33 29.14
N ARG A 266 35.17 -25.69 28.72
CA ARG A 266 36.52 -26.24 28.62
C ARG A 266 37.46 -25.14 28.18
N TYR A 267 37.89 -24.32 29.13
CA TYR A 267 39.17 -23.64 29.18
C TYR A 267 39.24 -22.98 30.56
N TYR A 268 39.74 -23.76 31.52
CA TYR A 268 40.60 -23.41 32.62
C TYR A 268 41.40 -24.66 32.94
#